data_b5901e497d7b31e6a87c5bae438524a4
#
_entry.id   b5901e497d7b31e6a87c5bae438524a4
#
_cell.length_a   1.000
_cell.length_b   1.000
_cell.length_c   1.000
_cell.angle_alpha   90.00
_cell.angle_beta   90.00
_cell.angle_gamma   90.00
#
_symmetry.space_group_name_H-M   'P 1'
#
loop_
_entity.id
_entity.type
_entity.pdbx_description
1 polymer ?
#
loop_
_entity_poly.entity_id
_entity_poly.type
_entity_poly.pdbx_seq_one_letter_code
_entity_poly.pdbx_strand_id
1 'polypeptide(L)' 'MSLDLKKMSIADQIKIIANFRGFKINQLGNEFNRRFGTKYSAQSFRNKLNNGALSFDDVEKFGQILNFTVELKIND' A
#
# COMPACT_ATOMS: atom_id res chain seq x y z
N MET A 1 19.73 12.68 -0.60
CA MET A 1 19.41 11.76 0.53
C MET A 1 18.70 10.55 -0.01
N SER A 2 19.24 9.38 0.21
CA SER A 2 18.61 8.14 -0.22
C SER A 2 17.70 7.61 0.90
N LEU A 3 16.49 7.20 0.53
CA LEU A 3 15.58 6.54 1.43
C LEU A 3 15.87 5.04 1.43
N ASP A 4 16.16 4.49 2.59
CA ASP A 4 16.32 3.05 2.71
C ASP A 4 14.96 2.43 3.03
N LEU A 5 14.21 2.13 1.98
CA LEU A 5 12.87 1.56 2.10
C LEU A 5 12.86 0.20 2.79
N LYS A 6 13.98 -0.51 2.79
CA LYS A 6 14.06 -1.85 3.41
C LYS A 6 13.91 -1.82 4.92
N LYS A 7 14.19 -0.67 5.55
CA LYS A 7 14.06 -0.50 7.00
C LYS A 7 12.68 -0.01 7.43
N MET A 8 11.80 0.22 6.50
CA MET A 8 10.46 0.71 6.78
C MET A 8 9.46 -0.44 6.77
N SER A 9 8.36 -0.28 7.49
CA SER A 9 7.24 -1.21 7.38
C SER A 9 6.67 -1.19 5.97
N ILE A 10 6.01 -2.27 5.58
CA ILE A 10 5.34 -2.33 4.28
C ILE A 10 4.31 -1.20 4.14
N ALA A 11 3.57 -0.91 5.22
CA ALA A 11 2.58 0.17 5.20
C ALA A 11 3.23 1.53 4.91
N ASP A 12 4.37 1.81 5.55
CA ASP A 12 5.08 3.07 5.32
C ASP A 12 5.63 3.15 3.90
N GLN A 13 6.13 2.05 3.37
CA GLN A 13 6.60 1.99 1.97
C GLN A 13 5.45 2.29 1.01
N ILE A 14 4.27 1.72 1.24
CA ILE A 14 3.10 1.96 0.41
C ILE A 14 2.68 3.44 0.47
N LYS A 15 2.71 4.05 1.66
CA LYS A 15 2.39 5.47 1.81
C LYS A 15 3.34 6.36 1.03
N ILE A 16 4.64 6.05 1.06
CA ILE A 16 5.65 6.79 0.31
C ILE A 16 5.41 6.66 -1.19
N ILE A 17 5.17 5.44 -1.67
CA ILE A 17 4.91 5.20 -3.08
C ILE A 17 3.62 5.91 -3.52
N ALA A 18 2.58 5.85 -2.69
CA ALA A 18 1.32 6.52 -2.98
C ALA A 18 1.52 8.03 -3.13
N ASN A 19 2.27 8.64 -2.22
CA ASN A 19 2.58 10.06 -2.29
C ASN A 19 3.38 10.39 -3.55
N PHE A 20 4.35 9.55 -3.90
CA PHE A 20 5.14 9.69 -5.12
C PHE A 20 4.25 9.66 -6.38
N ARG A 21 3.21 8.83 -6.37
CA ARG A 21 2.25 8.70 -7.48
C ARG A 21 1.13 9.74 -7.43
N GLY A 22 1.14 10.65 -6.48
CA GLY A 22 0.15 11.72 -6.38
C GLY A 22 -1.13 11.33 -5.65
N PHE A 23 -1.13 10.24 -4.89
CA PHE A 23 -2.29 9.82 -4.12
C PHE A 23 -2.19 10.27 -2.67
N LYS A 24 -3.22 10.93 -2.18
CA LYS A 24 -3.45 11.07 -0.73
C LYS A 24 -4.06 9.79 -0.21
N ILE A 25 -3.94 9.54 1.10
CA ILE A 25 -4.45 8.30 1.69
C ILE A 25 -5.95 8.09 1.41
N ASN A 26 -6.75 9.14 1.52
CA ASN A 26 -8.19 9.02 1.23
C ASN A 26 -8.45 8.68 -0.23
N GLN A 27 -7.68 9.25 -1.14
CA GLN A 27 -7.78 8.96 -2.57
C GLN A 27 -7.38 7.52 -2.86
N LEU A 28 -6.34 7.04 -2.19
CA LEU A 28 -5.90 5.65 -2.33
C LEU A 28 -6.99 4.69 -1.86
N GLY A 29 -7.63 4.98 -0.72
CA GLY A 29 -8.74 4.17 -0.20
C GLY A 29 -9.93 4.15 -1.15
N ASN A 30 -10.28 5.29 -1.72
CA ASN A 30 -11.38 5.38 -2.68
C ASN A 30 -11.09 4.56 -3.94
N GLU A 31 -9.86 4.65 -4.45
CA GLU A 31 -9.46 3.88 -5.62
C GLU A 31 -9.43 2.38 -5.33
N PHE A 32 -8.97 2.00 -4.15
CA PHE A 32 -8.98 0.61 -3.71
C PHE A 32 -10.41 0.06 -3.70
N ASN A 33 -11.34 0.80 -3.09
CA ASN A 33 -12.75 0.40 -3.05
C ASN A 33 -13.33 0.26 -4.46
N ARG A 34 -13.02 1.20 -5.32
CA ARG A 34 -13.53 1.21 -6.70
C ARG A 34 -13.05 0.00 -7.48
N ARG A 35 -11.76 -0.31 -7.39
CA ARG A 35 -11.16 -1.39 -8.20
C ARG A 35 -11.52 -2.78 -7.69
N PHE A 36 -11.62 -2.95 -6.38
CA PHE A 36 -11.75 -4.27 -5.79
C PHE A 36 -13.11 -4.53 -5.17
N GLY A 37 -14.05 -3.62 -5.35
CA GLY A 37 -15.41 -3.79 -4.85
C GLY A 37 -15.53 -3.80 -3.33
N THR A 38 -14.55 -3.25 -2.63
CA THR A 38 -14.59 -3.14 -1.18
C THR A 38 -15.30 -1.85 -0.76
N LYS A 39 -15.64 -1.77 0.53
CA LYS A 39 -16.38 -0.63 1.08
C LYS A 39 -15.74 -0.09 2.34
N TYR A 40 -14.41 0.03 2.35
CA TYR A 40 -13.72 0.59 3.50
C TYR A 40 -14.09 2.06 3.69
N SER A 41 -14.43 2.43 4.92
CA SER A 41 -14.47 3.83 5.29
C SER A 41 -13.06 4.40 5.34
N ALA A 42 -12.94 5.74 5.33
CA ALA A 42 -11.62 6.37 5.44
C ALA A 42 -10.88 5.92 6.70
N GLN A 43 -11.59 5.83 7.82
CA GLN A 43 -10.98 5.41 9.08
C GLN A 43 -10.56 3.95 9.04
N SER A 44 -11.41 3.05 8.53
CA SER A 44 -11.09 1.63 8.41
C SER A 44 -9.88 1.39 7.51
N PHE A 45 -9.80 2.13 6.42
CA PHE A 45 -8.68 2.03 5.47
C PHE A 45 -7.38 2.47 6.12
N ARG A 46 -7.39 3.60 6.83
CA ARG A 46 -6.23 4.08 7.57
C ARG A 46 -5.78 3.10 8.64
N ASN A 47 -6.73 2.51 9.37
CA ASN A 47 -6.42 1.49 10.38
C ASN A 47 -5.77 0.27 9.75
N LYS A 48 -6.27 -0.17 8.59
CA LYS A 48 -5.68 -1.29 7.86
C LYS A 48 -4.22 -1.01 7.51
N LEU A 49 -3.91 0.20 7.06
CA LEU A 49 -2.53 0.58 6.75
C LEU A 49 -1.66 0.72 8.00
N ASN A 50 -2.21 1.28 9.08
CA ASN A 50 -1.40 1.65 10.24
C ASN A 50 -1.14 0.50 11.22
N ASN A 51 -2.00 -0.51 11.23
CA ASN A 51 -1.92 -1.60 12.21
C ASN A 51 -1.12 -2.81 11.72
N GLY A 52 -0.44 -2.70 10.60
CA GLY A 52 0.37 -3.78 10.07
C GLY A 52 -0.43 -5.01 9.64
N ALA A 53 -1.73 -4.86 9.43
CA ALA A 53 -2.62 -5.96 9.08
C ALA A 53 -2.73 -6.19 7.57
N LEU A 54 -1.69 -5.83 6.82
CA LEU A 54 -1.66 -6.00 5.37
C LEU A 54 -1.24 -7.43 5.03
N SER A 55 -2.10 -8.14 4.31
CA SER A 55 -1.75 -9.43 3.75
C SER A 55 -0.93 -9.24 2.46
N PHE A 56 -0.31 -10.33 2.00
CA PHE A 56 0.39 -10.29 0.72
C PHE A 56 -0.57 -9.92 -0.43
N ASP A 57 -1.80 -10.42 -0.37
CA ASP A 57 -2.83 -10.09 -1.35
C ASP A 57 -3.14 -8.59 -1.36
N ASP A 58 -3.23 -7.97 -0.18
CA ASP A 58 -3.42 -6.52 -0.09
C ASP A 58 -2.28 -5.76 -0.75
N VAL A 59 -1.05 -6.18 -0.51
CA VAL A 59 0.13 -5.53 -1.09
C VAL A 59 0.12 -5.65 -2.61
N GLU A 60 -0.27 -6.80 -3.14
CA GLU A 60 -0.41 -6.97 -4.59
C GLU A 60 -1.47 -6.03 -5.17
N LYS A 61 -2.58 -5.87 -4.47
CA LYS A 61 -3.63 -4.94 -4.89
C LYS A 61 -3.14 -3.50 -4.93
N PHE A 62 -2.38 -3.08 -3.92
CA PHE A 62 -1.76 -1.76 -3.94
C PHE A 62 -0.78 -1.62 -5.12
N GLY A 63 -0.06 -2.69 -5.44
CA GLY A 63 0.83 -2.70 -6.59
C GLY A 63 0.11 -2.45 -7.90
N GLN A 64 -1.10 -2.99 -8.05
CA GLN A 64 -1.91 -2.74 -9.24
C GLN A 64 -2.35 -1.28 -9.35
N ILE A 65 -2.66 -0.64 -8.22
CA ILE A 65 -3.06 0.76 -8.22
C ILE A 65 -1.85 1.67 -8.45
N LEU A 66 -0.76 1.40 -7.76
CA LEU A 66 0.41 2.29 -7.70
C LEU A 66 1.49 1.93 -8.71
N ASN A 67 1.27 0.90 -9.50
CA ASN A 67 2.17 0.43 -10.56
C ASN A 67 3.53 0.01 -10.02
N PHE A 68 3.53 -0.90 -9.06
CA PHE A 68 4.73 -1.59 -8.60
C PHE A 68 4.49 -3.09 -8.56
N THR A 69 5.58 -3.85 -8.53
CA THR A 69 5.53 -5.30 -8.36
C THR A 69 6.25 -5.71 -7.10
N VAL A 70 5.83 -6.83 -6.53
CA VAL A 70 6.48 -7.42 -5.36
C VAL A 70 7.21 -8.67 -5.80
N GLU A 71 8.49 -8.74 -5.51
CA GLU A 71 9.31 -9.93 -5.82
C GLU A 71 9.72 -10.64 -4.54
N LEU A 72 9.60 -11.95 -4.56
CA LEU A 72 10.14 -12.81 -3.51
C LEU A 72 11.45 -13.38 -4.01
N LYS A 73 12.51 -13.16 -3.25
CA LYS A 73 13.83 -13.71 -3.57
C LYS A 73 14.14 -14.83 -2.61
N ILE A 74 14.60 -15.95 -3.15
CA ILE A 74 15.11 -17.04 -2.35
C ILE A 74 16.58 -16.77 -2.08
N ASN A 75 16.95 -16.71 -0.81
CA ASN A 75 18.33 -16.56 -0.40
C ASN A 75 18.88 -17.91 0.02
N ASP A 76 19.88 -18.38 -0.67
CA ASP A 76 20.56 -19.64 -0.36
C ASP A 76 21.69 -19.40 0.63
#